data_3cb7b0d834977bd843d5cc1954b2f565
#
_entry.id   3cb7b0d834977bd843d5cc1954b2f565
#
_cell.length_a   1.000
_cell.length_b   1.000
_cell.length_c   1.000
_cell.angle_alpha   90.00
_cell.angle_beta   90.00
_cell.angle_gamma   90.00
#
_symmetry.space_group_name_H-M   'P 1'
#
loop_
_entity.id
_entity.type
_entity.pdbx_description
1 polymer ?
#
loop_
_entity_poly.entity_id
_entity_poly.type
_entity_poly.pdbx_seq_one_letter_code
_entity_poly.pdbx_strand_id
1 'polypeptide(L)'
;MKSLLDQYPGARRALFSAFHIGGCQSCAYELDETLEEVCKSHSIDLDAALSCLAESQKHDASMLISPTELKALLHKMESFILLDTRTREEFEAITLPGAQLMTQELQTSLFAEKNDHQRVVLFDHQGRNILDHCAWFRGHGLPNTFGVDWGIDRYAKEADSTIPRYRLEMD
;
A
#
# COMPACT_ATOMS: atom_id res chain seq x y z
N MET A 1 -13.92 14.20 3.77
CA MET A 1 -12.94 13.10 4.05
C MET A 1 -12.86 12.06 2.94
N LYS A 2 -13.97 11.60 2.36
CA LYS A 2 -13.96 10.54 1.33
C LYS A 2 -12.95 10.78 0.21
N SER A 3 -13.01 11.94 -0.46
CA SER A 3 -12.12 12.28 -1.58
C SER A 3 -10.64 12.30 -1.16
N LEU A 4 -10.33 12.77 0.05
CA LEU A 4 -8.97 12.74 0.61
C LEU A 4 -8.45 11.33 0.77
N LEU A 5 -9.24 10.43 1.36
CA LEU A 5 -8.86 9.03 1.60
C LEU A 5 -8.77 8.20 0.31
N ASP A 6 -9.62 8.51 -0.68
CA ASP A 6 -9.58 7.86 -1.99
C ASP A 6 -8.30 8.25 -2.77
N GLN A 7 -7.84 9.51 -2.66
CA GLN A 7 -6.62 9.99 -3.30
C GLN A 7 -5.34 9.65 -2.53
N TYR A 8 -5.42 9.62 -1.22
CA TYR A 8 -4.28 9.44 -0.31
C TYR A 8 -4.60 8.33 0.71
N PRO A 9 -4.48 7.05 0.34
CA PRO A 9 -4.81 5.93 1.23
C PRO A 9 -4.09 5.96 2.58
N GLY A 10 -2.85 6.46 2.61
CA GLY A 10 -2.06 6.64 3.84
C GLY A 10 -2.55 7.74 4.77
N ALA A 11 -3.46 8.63 4.31
CA ALA A 11 -3.93 9.76 5.10
C ALA A 11 -4.61 9.35 6.41
N ARG A 12 -5.37 8.24 6.41
CA ARG A 12 -5.98 7.71 7.64
C ARG A 12 -4.92 7.37 8.69
N ARG A 13 -3.86 6.67 8.29
CA ARG A 13 -2.75 6.31 9.19
C ARG A 13 -2.02 7.54 9.69
N ALA A 14 -1.76 8.53 8.84
CA ALA A 14 -1.10 9.77 9.20
C ALA A 14 -1.92 10.58 10.23
N LEU A 15 -3.21 10.78 9.98
CA LEU A 15 -4.11 11.49 10.90
C LEU A 15 -4.24 10.78 12.24
N PHE A 16 -4.32 9.44 12.23
CA PHE A 16 -4.36 8.66 13.45
C PHE A 16 -3.06 8.75 14.25
N SER A 17 -1.92 8.59 13.59
CA SER A 17 -0.60 8.60 14.23
C SER A 17 -0.26 9.96 14.87
N ALA A 18 -0.57 11.06 14.17
CA ALA A 18 -0.22 12.41 14.63
C ALA A 18 -1.26 13.02 15.58
N PHE A 19 -2.54 12.74 15.35
CA PHE A 19 -3.64 13.45 16.01
C PHE A 19 -4.67 12.54 16.67
N HIS A 20 -4.50 11.22 16.58
CA HIS A 20 -5.42 10.18 17.09
C HIS A 20 -6.83 10.25 16.45
N ILE A 21 -6.97 10.87 15.27
CA ILE A 21 -8.21 10.96 14.53
C ILE A 21 -8.54 9.62 13.86
N GLY A 22 -9.77 9.13 14.03
CA GLY A 22 -10.28 7.92 13.35
C GLY A 22 -9.93 6.59 14.03
N GLY A 23 -9.40 6.62 15.25
CA GLY A 23 -9.02 5.42 16.01
C GLY A 23 -10.10 4.86 16.95
N CYS A 24 -11.13 5.63 17.26
CA CYS A 24 -12.23 5.22 18.14
C CYS A 24 -13.52 5.97 17.74
N GLN A 25 -14.68 5.54 18.29
CA GLN A 25 -15.96 6.18 17.98
C GLN A 25 -16.01 7.67 18.38
N SER A 26 -15.31 8.08 19.41
CA SER A 26 -15.24 9.47 19.86
C SER A 26 -14.27 10.34 19.05
N CYS A 27 -13.38 9.72 18.28
CA CYS A 27 -12.41 10.38 17.40
C CYS A 27 -12.72 10.12 15.94
N ALA A 28 -13.91 9.61 15.64
CA ALA A 28 -14.36 9.32 14.28
C ALA A 28 -14.70 10.61 13.54
N TYR A 29 -14.68 10.53 12.25
CA TYR A 29 -15.18 11.55 11.32
C TYR A 29 -16.15 10.89 10.35
N GLU A 30 -17.07 11.67 9.81
CA GLU A 30 -17.94 11.22 8.73
C GLU A 30 -17.26 11.39 7.38
N LEU A 31 -17.58 10.52 6.42
CA LEU A 31 -16.93 10.55 5.10
C LEU A 31 -17.29 11.78 4.25
N ASP A 32 -18.41 12.44 4.54
CA ASP A 32 -18.88 13.65 3.89
C ASP A 32 -18.31 14.94 4.51
N GLU A 33 -17.71 14.87 5.70
CA GLU A 33 -16.98 16.01 6.28
C GLU A 33 -15.76 16.39 5.45
N THR A 34 -15.38 17.67 5.54
CA THR A 34 -14.10 18.18 5.05
C THR A 34 -12.99 17.97 6.08
N LEU A 35 -11.73 18.02 5.66
CA LEU A 35 -10.60 17.98 6.60
C LEU A 35 -10.65 19.18 7.58
N GLU A 36 -11.07 20.34 7.12
CA GLU A 36 -11.20 21.54 7.94
C GLU A 36 -12.23 21.36 9.07
N GLU A 37 -13.40 20.78 8.76
CA GLU A 37 -14.44 20.50 9.76
C GLU A 37 -13.94 19.49 10.78
N VAL A 38 -13.27 18.43 10.34
CA VAL A 38 -12.65 17.44 11.24
C VAL A 38 -11.56 18.06 12.12
N CYS A 39 -10.69 18.88 11.57
CA CYS A 39 -9.67 19.60 12.34
C CYS A 39 -10.30 20.51 13.39
N LYS A 40 -11.36 21.24 13.02
CA LYS A 40 -12.08 22.13 13.92
C LYS A 40 -12.76 21.38 15.06
N SER A 41 -13.43 20.27 14.79
CA SER A 41 -14.11 19.46 15.81
C SER A 41 -13.14 18.85 16.81
N HIS A 42 -11.91 18.55 16.38
CA HIS A 42 -10.84 17.98 17.22
C HIS A 42 -9.85 19.02 17.76
N SER A 43 -10.09 20.31 17.55
CA SER A 43 -9.22 21.41 17.98
C SER A 43 -7.78 21.29 17.44
N ILE A 44 -7.65 20.86 16.19
CA ILE A 44 -6.38 20.68 15.49
C ILE A 44 -6.20 21.84 14.50
N ASP A 45 -4.98 22.34 14.41
CA ASP A 45 -4.60 23.31 13.41
C ASP A 45 -4.60 22.69 12.01
N LEU A 46 -5.33 23.32 11.06
CA LEU A 46 -5.45 22.79 9.70
C LEU A 46 -4.12 22.75 8.97
N ASP A 47 -3.26 23.76 9.15
CA ASP A 47 -1.94 23.81 8.50
C ASP A 47 -1.02 22.70 9.02
N ALA A 48 -1.11 22.39 10.32
CA ALA A 48 -0.42 21.26 10.91
C ALA A 48 -0.90 19.92 10.33
N ALA A 49 -2.20 19.76 10.16
CA ALA A 49 -2.78 18.54 9.54
C ALA A 49 -2.35 18.42 8.08
N LEU A 50 -2.40 19.50 7.31
CA LEU A 50 -1.96 19.51 5.90
C LEU A 50 -0.46 19.20 5.77
N SER A 51 0.37 19.76 6.65
CA SER A 51 1.82 19.49 6.67
C SER A 51 2.11 18.03 6.99
N CYS A 52 1.43 17.46 8.00
CA CYS A 52 1.53 16.05 8.36
C CYS A 52 1.14 15.13 7.18
N LEU A 53 0.04 15.43 6.50
CA LEU A 53 -0.41 14.68 5.33
C LEU A 53 0.59 14.77 4.17
N ALA A 54 1.17 15.94 3.91
CA ALA A 54 2.16 16.13 2.85
C ALA A 54 3.46 15.36 3.14
N GLU A 55 3.93 15.34 4.38
CA GLU A 55 5.10 14.56 4.80
C GLU A 55 4.83 13.06 4.70
N SER A 56 3.67 12.61 5.19
CA SER A 56 3.25 11.21 5.08
C SER A 56 3.18 10.77 3.62
N GLN A 57 2.62 11.60 2.75
CA GLN A 57 2.54 11.31 1.31
C GLN A 57 3.93 11.16 0.67
N LYS A 58 4.90 11.98 1.03
CA LYS A 58 6.28 11.84 0.55
C LYS A 58 6.91 10.53 1.02
N HIS A 59 6.66 10.18 2.28
CA HIS A 59 7.13 8.92 2.85
C HIS A 59 6.47 7.73 2.14
N ASP A 60 5.16 7.75 1.97
CA ASP A 60 4.40 6.72 1.28
C ASP A 60 4.85 6.54 -0.19
N ALA A 61 5.06 7.66 -0.90
CA ALA A 61 5.59 7.63 -2.26
C ALA A 61 6.97 6.96 -2.34
N SER A 62 7.81 7.10 -1.31
CA SER A 62 9.12 6.44 -1.26
C SER A 62 9.05 4.92 -1.06
N MET A 63 7.89 4.42 -0.68
CA MET A 63 7.62 2.98 -0.53
C MET A 63 7.01 2.35 -1.78
N LEU A 64 6.69 3.14 -2.80
CA LEU A 64 6.03 2.65 -4.01
C LEU A 64 7.00 2.61 -5.19
N ILE A 65 6.83 1.62 -6.04
CA ILE A 65 7.42 1.56 -7.37
C ILE A 65 6.34 1.58 -8.44
N SER A 66 6.63 2.20 -9.56
CA SER A 66 5.70 2.22 -10.69
C SER A 66 5.60 0.85 -11.38
N PRO A 67 4.49 0.57 -12.10
CA PRO A 67 4.37 -0.61 -12.94
C PRO A 67 5.53 -0.78 -13.93
N THR A 68 6.03 0.31 -14.49
CA THR A 68 7.14 0.29 -15.46
C THR A 68 8.48 -0.05 -14.79
N GLU A 69 8.71 0.40 -13.55
CA GLU A 69 9.87 0.01 -12.76
C GLU A 69 9.82 -1.48 -12.41
N LEU A 70 8.67 -2.01 -11.97
CA LEU A 70 8.53 -3.45 -11.74
C LEU A 70 8.80 -4.25 -13.01
N LYS A 71 8.24 -3.83 -14.16
CA LYS A 71 8.53 -4.49 -15.45
C LYS A 71 10.03 -4.51 -15.74
N ALA A 72 10.73 -3.41 -15.52
CA ALA A 72 12.18 -3.33 -15.71
C ALA A 72 12.94 -4.29 -14.77
N LEU A 73 12.52 -4.42 -13.51
CA LEU A 73 13.09 -5.38 -12.56
C LEU A 73 12.92 -6.83 -13.03
N LEU A 74 11.70 -7.18 -13.48
CA LEU A 74 11.40 -8.51 -14.01
C LEU A 74 12.24 -8.85 -15.26
N HIS A 75 12.45 -7.88 -16.15
CA HIS A 75 13.28 -8.08 -17.36
C HIS A 75 14.77 -8.21 -17.06
N LYS A 76 15.29 -7.49 -16.06
CA LYS A 76 16.71 -7.54 -15.69
C LYS A 76 17.10 -8.80 -14.94
N MET A 77 16.14 -9.65 -14.57
CA MET A 77 16.35 -10.85 -13.75
C MET A 77 17.11 -10.54 -12.44
N GLU A 78 16.90 -9.33 -11.88
CA GLU A 78 17.44 -8.98 -10.58
C GLU A 78 16.84 -9.90 -9.50
N SER A 79 17.65 -10.26 -8.52
CA SER A 79 17.16 -11.09 -7.41
C SER A 79 16.29 -10.26 -6.47
N PHE A 80 15.00 -10.50 -6.49
CA PHE A 80 14.04 -9.95 -5.53
C PHE A 80 12.89 -10.94 -5.30
N ILE A 81 12.18 -10.78 -4.20
CA ILE A 81 10.98 -11.56 -3.89
C ILE A 81 9.77 -10.75 -4.32
N LEU A 82 8.94 -11.32 -5.18
CA LEU A 82 7.66 -10.73 -5.60
C LEU A 82 6.52 -11.46 -4.91
N LEU A 83 5.73 -10.74 -4.10
CA LEU A 83 4.64 -11.31 -3.31
C LEU A 83 3.29 -10.72 -3.73
N ASP A 84 2.37 -11.62 -3.99
CA ASP A 84 0.97 -11.31 -4.22
C ASP A 84 0.22 -11.36 -2.88
N THR A 85 -0.34 -10.23 -2.47
CA THR A 85 -1.03 -10.09 -1.17
C THR A 85 -2.54 -10.32 -1.27
N ARG A 86 -3.02 -10.72 -2.46
CA ARG A 86 -4.44 -10.99 -2.72
C ARG A 86 -4.87 -12.37 -2.19
N THR A 87 -6.13 -12.73 -2.47
CA THR A 87 -6.63 -14.06 -2.12
C THR A 87 -5.99 -15.16 -2.98
N ARG A 88 -6.08 -16.40 -2.52
CA ARG A 88 -5.61 -17.56 -3.27
C ARG A 88 -6.32 -17.70 -4.60
N GLU A 89 -7.62 -17.45 -4.63
CA GLU A 89 -8.46 -17.55 -5.82
C GLU A 89 -8.02 -16.53 -6.88
N GLU A 90 -7.71 -15.30 -6.47
CA GLU A 90 -7.18 -14.26 -7.37
C GLU A 90 -5.80 -14.61 -7.89
N PHE A 91 -4.92 -15.13 -7.02
CA PHE A 91 -3.58 -15.57 -7.38
C PHE A 91 -3.60 -16.72 -8.40
N GLU A 92 -4.44 -17.73 -8.18
CA GLU A 92 -4.58 -18.89 -9.08
C GLU A 92 -5.23 -18.50 -10.41
N ALA A 93 -6.12 -17.53 -10.41
CA ALA A 93 -6.75 -17.04 -11.64
C ALA A 93 -5.78 -16.20 -12.48
N ILE A 94 -5.08 -15.25 -11.89
CA ILE A 94 -4.20 -14.32 -12.59
C ILE A 94 -3.16 -13.81 -11.59
N THR A 95 -1.87 -13.95 -11.90
CA THR A 95 -0.79 -13.33 -11.12
C THR A 95 0.35 -12.84 -12.02
N LEU A 96 1.33 -12.16 -11.45
CA LEU A 96 2.52 -11.70 -12.17
C LEU A 96 3.56 -12.82 -12.29
N PRO A 97 4.33 -12.87 -13.39
CA PRO A 97 5.38 -13.88 -13.56
C PRO A 97 6.39 -13.86 -12.40
N GLY A 98 6.63 -15.04 -11.80
CA GLY A 98 7.56 -15.19 -10.69
C GLY A 98 7.03 -14.76 -9.32
N ALA A 99 5.77 -14.31 -9.25
CA ALA A 99 5.14 -13.97 -7.97
C ALA A 99 4.85 -15.22 -7.14
N GLN A 100 4.92 -15.05 -5.82
CA GLN A 100 4.51 -16.04 -4.82
C GLN A 100 3.33 -15.50 -4.05
N LEU A 101 2.36 -16.34 -3.73
CA LEU A 101 1.26 -15.95 -2.85
C LEU A 101 1.81 -15.70 -1.44
N MET A 102 1.48 -14.55 -0.86
CA MET A 102 1.84 -14.22 0.52
C MET A 102 1.04 -15.09 1.49
N THR A 103 1.64 -16.16 1.98
CA THR A 103 1.07 -16.99 3.06
C THR A 103 1.69 -16.62 4.40
N GLN A 104 1.02 -17.03 5.49
CA GLN A 104 1.53 -16.81 6.84
C GLN A 104 2.89 -17.53 7.05
N GLU A 105 3.05 -18.73 6.49
CA GLU A 105 4.28 -19.49 6.57
C GLU A 105 5.43 -18.77 5.87
N LEU A 106 5.21 -18.29 4.64
CA LEU A 106 6.20 -17.54 3.88
C LEU A 106 6.59 -16.24 4.58
N GLN A 107 5.60 -15.51 5.09
CA GLN A 107 5.83 -14.28 5.85
C GLN A 107 6.67 -14.55 7.11
N THR A 108 6.34 -15.60 7.86
CA THR A 108 7.08 -15.99 9.07
C THR A 108 8.53 -16.36 8.74
N SER A 109 8.76 -17.10 7.65
CA SER A 109 10.10 -17.46 7.18
C SER A 109 10.92 -16.23 6.82
N LEU A 110 10.35 -15.31 6.04
CA LEU A 110 11.04 -14.08 5.64
C LEU A 110 11.42 -13.20 6.84
N PHE A 111 10.55 -13.09 7.83
CA PHE A 111 10.84 -12.33 9.05
C PHE A 111 11.87 -13.00 9.95
N ALA A 112 11.95 -14.34 9.94
CA ALA A 112 12.96 -15.07 10.69
C ALA A 112 14.37 -14.90 10.10
N GLU A 113 14.49 -14.84 8.79
CA GLU A 113 15.77 -14.65 8.09
C GLU A 113 16.37 -13.26 8.27
N LYS A 114 15.53 -12.23 8.51
CA LYS A 114 15.96 -10.83 8.75
C LYS A 114 17.03 -10.34 7.76
N ASN A 115 16.83 -10.62 6.49
CA ASN A 115 17.75 -10.16 5.44
C ASN A 115 17.39 -8.73 5.01
N ASP A 116 18.01 -7.73 5.64
CA ASP A 116 17.81 -6.31 5.37
C ASP A 116 18.30 -5.87 3.98
N HIS A 117 19.08 -6.67 3.29
CA HIS A 117 19.47 -6.42 1.89
C HIS A 117 18.49 -7.02 0.88
N GLN A 118 17.61 -7.94 1.31
CA GLN A 118 16.64 -8.56 0.42
C GLN A 118 15.61 -7.55 -0.06
N ARG A 119 15.54 -7.35 -1.38
CA ARG A 119 14.46 -6.58 -1.97
C ARG A 119 13.19 -7.42 -2.00
N VAL A 120 12.11 -6.89 -1.45
CA VAL A 120 10.77 -7.46 -1.49
C VAL A 120 9.85 -6.49 -2.21
N VAL A 121 9.08 -6.98 -3.16
CA VAL A 121 8.07 -6.20 -3.86
C VAL A 121 6.71 -6.83 -3.61
N LEU A 122 5.78 -6.05 -3.12
CA LEU A 122 4.42 -6.47 -2.81
C LEU A 122 3.45 -5.88 -3.82
N PHE A 123 2.41 -6.61 -4.20
CA PHE A 123 1.30 -6.04 -4.95
C PHE A 123 -0.04 -6.63 -4.50
N ASP A 124 -1.06 -5.83 -4.60
CA ASP A 124 -2.46 -6.22 -4.44
C ASP A 124 -3.24 -5.93 -5.74
N HIS A 125 -4.57 -5.86 -5.67
CA HIS A 125 -5.38 -5.57 -6.86
C HIS A 125 -5.22 -4.12 -7.32
N GLN A 126 -5.40 -3.14 -6.43
CA GLN A 126 -5.50 -1.70 -6.75
C GLN A 126 -4.69 -0.79 -5.82
N GLY A 127 -3.74 -1.30 -5.07
CA GLY A 127 -2.89 -0.50 -4.17
C GLY A 127 -3.55 -0.06 -2.86
N ARG A 128 -4.72 -0.59 -2.52
CA ARG A 128 -5.51 -0.09 -1.37
C ARG A 128 -4.83 -0.33 -0.02
N ASN A 129 -4.23 -1.51 0.17
CA ASN A 129 -3.60 -1.91 1.43
C ASN A 129 -2.08 -2.04 1.32
N ILE A 130 -1.53 -1.71 0.16
CA ILE A 130 -0.12 -2.01 -0.14
C ILE A 130 0.86 -1.24 0.76
N LEU A 131 0.53 0.00 1.10
CA LEU A 131 1.36 0.82 2.00
C LEU A 131 1.40 0.25 3.42
N ASP A 132 0.29 -0.28 3.91
CA ASP A 132 0.24 -0.89 5.24
C ASP A 132 1.04 -2.20 5.27
N HIS A 133 0.96 -3.00 4.22
CA HIS A 133 1.82 -4.18 4.06
C HIS A 133 3.31 -3.79 3.97
N CYS A 134 3.68 -2.76 3.21
CA CYS A 134 5.06 -2.28 3.15
C CYS A 134 5.56 -1.82 4.52
N ALA A 135 4.76 -1.04 5.24
CA ALA A 135 5.11 -0.58 6.59
C ALA A 135 5.28 -1.75 7.56
N TRP A 136 4.42 -2.76 7.47
CA TRP A 136 4.49 -3.99 8.26
C TRP A 136 5.78 -4.77 8.00
N PHE A 137 6.12 -5.03 6.74
CA PHE A 137 7.34 -5.74 6.36
C PHE A 137 8.60 -4.99 6.80
N ARG A 138 8.63 -3.67 6.58
CA ARG A 138 9.77 -2.83 7.02
C ARG A 138 9.94 -2.84 8.54
N GLY A 139 8.84 -2.78 9.30
CA GLY A 139 8.86 -2.88 10.76
C GLY A 139 9.33 -4.23 11.30
N HIS A 140 9.27 -5.28 10.49
CA HIS A 140 9.71 -6.64 10.84
C HIS A 140 11.11 -7.01 10.30
N GLY A 141 11.91 -6.03 9.91
CA GLY A 141 13.31 -6.23 9.54
C GLY A 141 13.56 -6.44 8.04
N LEU A 142 12.62 -6.04 7.19
CA LEU A 142 12.78 -6.05 5.73
C LEU A 142 12.67 -4.61 5.16
N PRO A 143 13.65 -3.73 5.43
CA PRO A 143 13.57 -2.30 5.08
C PRO A 143 13.48 -2.05 3.57
N ASN A 144 13.98 -2.97 2.74
CA ASN A 144 13.94 -2.88 1.28
C ASN A 144 12.63 -3.43 0.69
N THR A 145 11.50 -3.24 1.38
CA THR A 145 10.17 -3.60 0.89
C THR A 145 9.51 -2.45 0.17
N PHE A 146 8.97 -2.72 -1.01
CA PHE A 146 8.25 -1.77 -1.86
C PHE A 146 6.90 -2.32 -2.29
N GLY A 147 5.94 -1.45 -2.51
CA GLY A 147 4.64 -1.77 -3.06
C GLY A 147 4.52 -1.35 -4.52
N VAL A 148 3.76 -2.09 -5.32
CA VAL A 148 3.43 -1.68 -6.68
C VAL A 148 2.29 -0.67 -6.63
N ASP A 149 2.54 0.54 -7.14
CA ASP A 149 1.56 1.61 -7.18
C ASP A 149 0.33 1.19 -8.01
N TRP A 150 -0.85 1.26 -7.38
CA TRP A 150 -2.13 0.78 -7.93
C TRP A 150 -2.16 -0.70 -8.34
N GLY A 151 -1.26 -1.52 -7.83
CA GLY A 151 -1.28 -2.97 -7.91
C GLY A 151 -1.26 -3.57 -9.32
N ILE A 152 -1.78 -4.81 -9.43
CA ILE A 152 -1.80 -5.55 -10.69
C ILE A 152 -2.71 -4.90 -11.75
N ASP A 153 -3.78 -4.19 -11.35
CA ASP A 153 -4.69 -3.55 -12.30
C ASP A 153 -3.99 -2.46 -13.11
N ARG A 154 -3.19 -1.61 -12.45
CA ARG A 154 -2.39 -0.60 -13.13
C ARG A 154 -1.22 -1.21 -13.88
N TYR A 155 -0.60 -2.25 -13.36
CA TYR A 155 0.46 -2.97 -14.06
C TYR A 155 -0.05 -3.55 -15.40
N ALA A 156 -1.21 -4.20 -15.40
CA ALA A 156 -1.86 -4.70 -16.61
C ALA A 156 -2.17 -3.59 -17.63
N LYS A 157 -2.56 -2.41 -17.14
CA LYS A 157 -2.89 -1.27 -17.99
C LYS A 157 -1.67 -0.60 -18.63
N GLU A 158 -0.60 -0.40 -17.87
CA GLU A 158 0.50 0.49 -18.22
C GLU A 158 1.79 -0.26 -18.62
N ALA A 159 1.99 -1.46 -18.08
CA ALA A 159 3.22 -2.20 -18.26
C ALA A 159 3.05 -3.45 -19.11
N ASP A 160 1.98 -4.22 -18.93
CA ASP A 160 1.79 -5.48 -19.66
C ASP A 160 0.31 -5.75 -19.94
N SER A 161 -0.15 -5.35 -21.12
CA SER A 161 -1.53 -5.52 -21.56
C SER A 161 -1.93 -6.99 -21.87
N THR A 162 -1.01 -7.94 -21.77
CA THR A 162 -1.33 -9.38 -21.89
C THR A 162 -1.96 -9.94 -20.61
N ILE A 163 -1.80 -9.24 -19.49
CA ILE A 163 -2.41 -9.60 -18.22
C ILE A 163 -3.87 -9.13 -18.23
N PRO A 164 -4.84 -10.03 -18.06
CA PRO A 164 -6.25 -9.65 -18.03
C PRO A 164 -6.57 -8.74 -16.84
N ARG A 165 -7.40 -7.72 -17.08
CA ARG A 165 -7.94 -6.87 -16.01
C ARG A 165 -9.30 -7.41 -15.57
N TYR A 166 -9.57 -7.36 -14.29
CA TYR A 166 -10.83 -7.78 -13.70
C TYR A 166 -11.31 -6.76 -12.66
N ARG A 167 -12.57 -6.85 -12.29
CA ARG A 167 -13.16 -6.07 -11.22
C ARG A 167 -13.61 -7.02 -10.13
N LEU A 168 -13.34 -6.67 -8.89
CA LEU A 168 -13.95 -7.36 -7.75
C LEU A 168 -15.40 -6.87 -7.65
N GLU A 169 -16.34 -7.80 -7.72
CA GLU A 169 -17.71 -7.51 -7.33
C GLU A 169 -17.70 -7.33 -5.81
N MET A 170 -18.04 -6.11 -5.36
CA MET A 170 -18.21 -5.84 -3.94
C MET A 170 -19.66 -6.16 -3.60
N ASP A 171 -19.86 -7.24 -2.85
CA ASP A 171 -21.15 -7.59 -2.23
C ASP A 171 -21.59 -6.55 -1.19
#